data_64d5811f9ddeb38d09900e2c2f0408f3
#
_entry.id   64d5811f9ddeb38d09900e2c2f0408f3
#
_cell.length_a   1.000
_cell.length_b   1.000
_cell.length_c   1.000
_cell.angle_alpha   90.00
_cell.angle_beta   90.00
_cell.angle_gamma   90.00
#
_symmetry.space_group_name_H-M   'P 1'
#
loop_
_entity.id
_entity.type
_entity.pdbx_description
1 polymer ?
#
loop_
_entity_poly.entity_id
_entity_poly.type
_entity_poly.pdbx_seq_one_letter_code
_entity_poly.pdbx_strand_id
1 'polypeptide(L)'
;MRNLIALELKRNRLRPYHIATLICGVTMLGFQYLMAAIPYMDPTEPDAELFSQYPFLMGITCLVCMAMFSILSAVMASRFVVEEYSGKRAILLLSYPISREKVLCSKLVLVFAYTVGAMLLCGAVIQAMFFLTESLFPLCSDQLTIEVILQSLGFLLCCSVLSGLLGVVSLWLGFHKKSVSMTIVASVVLATIVCQIISAALTFLPIMGIVFGVTGIFAILAMQNLLRQVKNMEV
;
A
#
# COMPACT_ATOMS: atom_id res chain seq x y z
N MET A 1 -6.97 -23.63 3.01
CA MET A 1 -6.70 -22.20 2.86
C MET A 1 -7.81 -21.47 2.08
N ARG A 2 -8.15 -21.88 0.85
CA ARG A 2 -9.18 -21.20 0.03
C ARG A 2 -10.55 -21.05 0.72
N ASN A 3 -11.05 -22.09 1.41
CA ASN A 3 -12.32 -22.03 2.13
C ASN A 3 -12.27 -21.12 3.36
N LEU A 4 -11.12 -21.00 4.05
CA LEU A 4 -10.93 -20.10 5.18
C LEU A 4 -10.94 -18.62 4.71
N ILE A 5 -10.28 -18.31 3.61
CA ILE A 5 -10.29 -16.96 3.02
C ILE A 5 -11.71 -16.56 2.58
N ALA A 6 -12.46 -17.49 1.96
CA ALA A 6 -13.84 -17.24 1.56
C ALA A 6 -14.78 -17.00 2.76
N LEU A 7 -14.56 -17.70 3.87
CA LEU A 7 -15.31 -17.50 5.12
C LEU A 7 -14.95 -16.15 5.77
N GLU A 8 -13.67 -15.78 5.79
CA GLU A 8 -13.22 -14.48 6.30
C GLU A 8 -13.79 -13.31 5.47
N LEU A 9 -13.85 -13.45 4.14
CA LEU A 9 -14.49 -12.47 3.25
C LEU A 9 -15.98 -12.28 3.55
N LYS A 10 -16.70 -13.35 3.87
CA LYS A 10 -18.13 -13.27 4.25
C LYS A 10 -18.33 -12.71 5.65
N ARG A 11 -17.42 -12.99 6.57
CA ARG A 11 -17.51 -12.56 7.96
C ARG A 11 -17.21 -11.07 8.12
N ASN A 12 -16.22 -10.56 7.40
CA ASN A 12 -15.77 -9.19 7.49
C ASN A 12 -16.48 -8.30 6.48
N ARG A 13 -17.05 -7.17 6.96
CA ARG A 13 -17.66 -6.18 6.08
C ARG A 13 -16.60 -5.37 5.35
N LEU A 14 -16.35 -5.69 4.08
CA LEU A 14 -15.36 -4.99 3.24
C LEU A 14 -15.86 -3.64 2.70
N ARG A 15 -17.17 -3.35 2.78
CA ARG A 15 -17.77 -2.10 2.26
C ARG A 15 -17.04 -0.82 2.68
N PRO A 16 -16.67 -0.60 3.99
CA PRO A 16 -15.96 0.61 4.38
C PRO A 16 -14.58 0.74 3.72
N TYR A 17 -13.90 -0.38 3.47
CA TYR A 17 -12.60 -0.37 2.80
C TYR A 17 -12.71 -0.08 1.31
N HIS A 18 -13.77 -0.55 0.63
CA HIS A 18 -14.04 -0.18 -0.76
C HIS A 18 -14.34 1.32 -0.89
N ILE A 19 -15.11 1.89 0.05
CA ILE A 19 -15.38 3.34 0.08
C ILE A 19 -14.08 4.11 0.33
N ALA A 20 -13.25 3.68 1.27
CA ALA A 20 -11.94 4.30 1.53
C ALA A 20 -11.03 4.22 0.30
N THR A 21 -10.98 3.07 -0.39
CA THR A 21 -10.23 2.90 -1.63
C THR A 21 -10.70 3.86 -2.72
N LEU A 22 -12.01 4.05 -2.87
CA LEU A 22 -12.57 4.97 -3.85
C LEU A 22 -12.23 6.42 -3.51
N ILE A 23 -12.33 6.82 -2.24
CA ILE A 23 -11.94 8.16 -1.79
C ILE A 23 -10.45 8.39 -2.05
N CYS A 24 -9.59 7.42 -1.70
CA CYS A 24 -8.16 7.49 -2.02
C CYS A 24 -7.92 7.64 -3.53
N GLY A 25 -8.63 6.88 -4.37
CA GLY A 25 -8.52 6.98 -5.83
C GLY A 25 -8.89 8.38 -6.37
N VAL A 26 -10.01 8.93 -5.91
CA VAL A 26 -10.45 10.27 -6.34
C VAL A 26 -9.49 11.36 -5.87
N THR A 27 -9.03 11.30 -4.62
CA THR A 27 -8.05 12.28 -4.09
C THR A 27 -6.73 12.21 -4.84
N MET A 28 -6.26 11.02 -5.19
CA MET A 28 -5.01 10.84 -5.92
C MET A 28 -5.11 11.28 -7.38
N LEU A 29 -6.27 11.08 -7.99
CA LEU A 29 -6.52 11.60 -9.34
C LEU A 29 -6.48 13.13 -9.34
N GLY A 30 -7.13 13.79 -8.37
CA GLY A 30 -7.03 15.23 -8.18
C GLY A 30 -5.60 15.70 -7.91
N PHE A 31 -4.84 14.97 -7.09
CA PHE A 31 -3.44 15.26 -6.80
C PHE A 31 -2.57 15.19 -8.06
N GLN A 32 -2.76 14.19 -8.91
CA GLN A 32 -1.99 14.05 -10.15
C GLN A 32 -2.23 15.22 -11.12
N TYR A 33 -3.49 15.64 -11.32
CA TYR A 33 -3.79 16.81 -12.15
C TYR A 33 -3.28 18.11 -11.56
N LEU A 34 -3.31 18.23 -10.22
CA LEU A 34 -2.76 19.41 -9.53
C LEU A 34 -1.25 19.51 -9.75
N MET A 35 -0.52 18.38 -9.63
CA MET A 35 0.93 18.36 -9.90
C MET A 35 1.25 18.67 -11.37
N ALA A 36 0.46 18.15 -12.31
CA ALA A 36 0.61 18.43 -13.73
C ALA A 36 0.30 19.89 -14.10
N ALA A 37 -0.48 20.60 -13.28
CA ALA A 37 -0.81 22.01 -13.49
C ALA A 37 0.25 22.98 -12.95
N ILE A 38 1.18 22.54 -12.08
CA ILE A 38 2.22 23.41 -11.47
C ILE A 38 3.02 24.20 -12.52
N PRO A 39 3.55 23.57 -13.61
CA PRO A 39 4.33 24.30 -14.60
C PRO A 39 3.58 25.46 -15.27
N TYR A 40 2.25 25.37 -15.33
CA TYR A 40 1.40 26.43 -15.91
C TYR A 40 1.04 27.53 -14.90
N MET A 41 1.03 27.21 -13.60
CA MET A 41 0.68 28.17 -12.54
C MET A 41 1.89 29.02 -12.16
N ASP A 42 3.07 28.43 -12.09
CA ASP A 42 4.31 29.13 -11.73
C ASP A 42 5.50 28.66 -12.58
N PRO A 43 5.67 29.23 -13.80
CA PRO A 43 6.78 28.84 -14.69
C PRO A 43 8.17 29.26 -14.18
N THR A 44 8.24 30.06 -13.10
CA THR A 44 9.50 30.58 -12.55
C THR A 44 10.12 29.68 -11.49
N GLU A 45 9.39 28.64 -11.05
CA GLU A 45 9.90 27.65 -10.11
C GLU A 45 11.03 26.82 -10.76
N PRO A 46 12.18 26.65 -10.07
CA PRO A 46 13.33 25.91 -10.63
C PRO A 46 13.02 24.44 -10.91
N ASP A 47 12.01 23.88 -10.26
CA ASP A 47 11.60 22.48 -10.40
C ASP A 47 10.40 22.29 -11.35
N ALA A 48 9.85 23.35 -11.95
CA ALA A 48 8.70 23.27 -12.84
C ALA A 48 8.94 22.34 -14.04
N GLU A 49 10.16 22.30 -14.58
CA GLU A 49 10.55 21.40 -15.67
C GLU A 49 10.44 19.92 -15.27
N LEU A 50 10.72 19.57 -14.01
CA LEU A 50 10.61 18.19 -13.51
C LEU A 50 9.15 17.69 -13.52
N PHE A 51 8.21 18.58 -13.14
CA PHE A 51 6.77 18.27 -13.15
C PHE A 51 6.19 18.16 -14.58
N SER A 52 6.92 18.62 -15.58
CA SER A 52 6.56 18.45 -17.00
C SER A 52 6.99 17.08 -17.57
N GLN A 53 7.76 16.28 -16.82
CA GLN A 53 8.25 14.97 -17.23
C GLN A 53 7.35 13.85 -16.71
N TYR A 54 6.90 12.95 -17.58
CA TYR A 54 6.03 11.83 -17.20
C TYR A 54 6.64 10.92 -16.14
N PRO A 55 7.92 10.48 -16.20
CA PRO A 55 8.46 9.55 -15.22
C PRO A 55 8.43 10.12 -13.79
N PHE A 56 8.70 11.43 -13.66
CA PHE A 56 8.70 12.10 -12.37
C PHE A 56 7.27 12.25 -11.81
N LEU A 57 6.34 12.74 -12.63
CA LEU A 57 4.95 12.95 -12.25
C LEU A 57 4.27 11.64 -11.84
N MET A 58 4.44 10.58 -12.65
CA MET A 58 3.91 9.25 -12.35
C MET A 58 4.59 8.64 -11.12
N GLY A 59 5.90 8.87 -10.97
CA GLY A 59 6.67 8.40 -9.83
C GLY A 59 6.14 8.97 -8.51
N ILE A 60 6.00 10.28 -8.40
CA ILE A 60 5.47 10.94 -7.20
C ILE A 60 4.05 10.47 -6.89
N THR A 61 3.18 10.40 -7.88
CA THR A 61 1.80 9.93 -7.70
C THR A 61 1.76 8.50 -7.16
N CYS A 62 2.57 7.59 -7.71
CA CYS A 62 2.66 6.22 -7.21
C CYS A 62 3.20 6.14 -5.78
N LEU A 63 4.17 7.00 -5.40
CA LEU A 63 4.72 7.04 -4.04
C LEU A 63 3.66 7.47 -3.01
N VAL A 64 2.92 8.54 -3.32
CA VAL A 64 1.86 9.01 -2.42
C VAL A 64 0.72 7.98 -2.34
N CYS A 65 0.35 7.35 -3.46
CA CYS A 65 -0.56 6.21 -3.47
C CYS A 65 -0.06 5.07 -2.56
N MET A 66 1.21 4.69 -2.66
CA MET A 66 1.82 3.65 -1.82
C MET A 66 1.69 3.99 -0.33
N ALA A 67 1.95 5.24 0.06
CA ALA A 67 1.79 5.68 1.44
C ALA A 67 0.34 5.56 1.92
N MET A 68 -0.63 6.04 1.14
CA MET A 68 -2.05 5.96 1.50
C MET A 68 -2.54 4.52 1.61
N PHE A 69 -2.17 3.66 0.66
CA PHE A 69 -2.57 2.25 0.68
C PHE A 69 -1.85 1.44 1.75
N SER A 70 -0.63 1.80 2.16
CA SER A 70 0.04 1.16 3.31
C SER A 70 -0.69 1.47 4.62
N ILE A 71 -1.18 2.71 4.80
CA ILE A 71 -1.98 3.10 5.95
C ILE A 71 -3.33 2.35 5.93
N LEU A 72 -4.00 2.27 4.77
CA LEU A 72 -5.23 1.50 4.61
C LEU A 72 -5.03 0.02 4.95
N SER A 73 -3.91 -0.57 4.52
CA SER A 73 -3.50 -1.93 4.86
C SER A 73 -3.34 -2.12 6.38
N ALA A 74 -2.68 -1.18 7.05
CA ALA A 74 -2.50 -1.20 8.50
C ALA A 74 -3.83 -1.09 9.26
N VAL A 75 -4.75 -0.22 8.80
CA VAL A 75 -6.09 -0.09 9.38
C VAL A 75 -6.88 -1.40 9.22
N MET A 76 -6.82 -2.01 8.03
CA MET A 76 -7.48 -3.28 7.78
C MET A 76 -6.88 -4.41 8.62
N ALA A 77 -5.55 -4.50 8.66
CA ALA A 77 -4.81 -5.50 9.43
C ALA A 77 -5.06 -5.36 10.94
N SER A 78 -5.10 -4.13 11.46
CA SER A 78 -5.35 -3.88 12.88
C SER A 78 -6.73 -4.35 13.31
N ARG A 79 -7.76 -4.13 12.49
CA ARG A 79 -9.12 -4.60 12.78
C ARG A 79 -9.28 -6.10 12.64
N PHE A 80 -8.66 -6.71 11.61
CA PHE A 80 -8.83 -8.14 11.35
C PHE A 80 -7.95 -9.01 12.22
N VAL A 81 -6.84 -8.48 12.74
CA VAL A 81 -5.88 -9.24 13.53
C VAL A 81 -5.83 -8.69 14.96
N VAL A 82 -5.42 -7.43 15.17
CA VAL A 82 -5.17 -6.91 16.52
C VAL A 82 -6.42 -6.93 17.37
N GLU A 83 -7.58 -6.46 16.88
CA GLU A 83 -8.83 -6.47 17.63
C GLU A 83 -9.35 -7.86 17.97
N GLU A 84 -9.12 -8.86 17.11
CA GLU A 84 -9.60 -10.21 17.35
C GLU A 84 -8.71 -11.01 18.32
N TYR A 85 -7.40 -10.72 18.31
CA TYR A 85 -6.45 -11.34 19.23
C TYR A 85 -6.31 -10.56 20.54
N SER A 86 -7.07 -9.48 20.75
CA SER A 86 -7.12 -8.69 21.97
C SER A 86 -8.48 -8.87 22.69
N GLY A 87 -8.44 -8.98 24.03
CA GLY A 87 -9.62 -9.01 24.88
C GLY A 87 -10.47 -10.30 24.80
N LYS A 88 -11.78 -10.20 25.08
CA LYS A 88 -12.72 -11.32 25.19
C LYS A 88 -12.89 -12.12 23.88
N ARG A 89 -12.64 -11.52 22.72
CA ARG A 89 -12.74 -12.20 21.42
C ARG A 89 -11.63 -13.24 21.21
N ALA A 90 -10.47 -13.03 21.82
CA ALA A 90 -9.37 -13.99 21.77
C ALA A 90 -9.76 -15.34 22.36
N ILE A 91 -10.53 -15.35 23.46
CA ILE A 91 -10.98 -16.59 24.13
C ILE A 91 -11.87 -17.43 23.18
N LEU A 92 -12.79 -16.77 22.45
CA LEU A 92 -13.65 -17.45 21.50
C LEU A 92 -12.87 -18.00 20.29
N LEU A 93 -11.85 -17.27 19.84
CA LEU A 93 -10.99 -17.72 18.73
C LEU A 93 -10.13 -18.91 19.14
N LEU A 94 -9.69 -18.94 20.39
CA LEU A 94 -8.82 -19.97 20.95
C LEU A 94 -9.54 -21.29 21.26
N SER A 95 -10.88 -21.28 21.42
CA SER A 95 -11.71 -22.49 21.64
C SER A 95 -12.04 -23.25 20.34
N TYR A 96 -11.71 -22.73 19.18
CA TYR A 96 -11.99 -23.40 17.91
C TYR A 96 -10.90 -24.46 17.58
N PRO A 97 -11.28 -25.65 17.07
CA PRO A 97 -10.35 -26.74 16.77
C PRO A 97 -9.56 -26.55 15.45
N ILE A 98 -9.25 -25.29 15.08
CA ILE A 98 -8.49 -24.94 13.88
C ILE A 98 -7.12 -24.41 14.31
N SER A 99 -6.07 -24.76 13.57
CA SER A 99 -4.72 -24.26 13.85
C SER A 99 -4.67 -22.73 13.73
N ARG A 100 -4.31 -22.06 14.82
CA ARG A 100 -4.23 -20.60 14.98
C ARG A 100 -3.38 -19.95 13.89
N GLU A 101 -2.28 -20.61 13.51
CA GLU A 101 -1.37 -20.18 12.45
C GLU A 101 -2.07 -20.07 11.08
N LYS A 102 -2.94 -21.05 10.75
CA LYS A 102 -3.68 -21.04 9.47
C LYS A 102 -4.70 -19.90 9.40
N VAL A 103 -5.34 -19.57 10.53
CA VAL A 103 -6.31 -18.46 10.62
C VAL A 103 -5.58 -17.14 10.44
N LEU A 104 -4.47 -16.93 11.17
CA LEU A 104 -3.67 -15.72 11.02
C LEU A 104 -3.14 -15.55 9.59
N CYS A 105 -2.58 -16.63 9.03
CA CYS A 105 -2.04 -16.61 7.67
C CYS A 105 -3.12 -16.27 6.63
N SER A 106 -4.35 -16.81 6.77
CA SER A 106 -5.45 -16.50 5.86
C SER A 106 -5.86 -15.03 5.92
N LYS A 107 -5.83 -14.41 7.09
CA LYS A 107 -6.11 -12.97 7.28
C LYS A 107 -5.03 -12.09 6.68
N LEU A 108 -3.75 -12.43 6.91
CA LEU A 108 -2.63 -11.70 6.34
C LEU A 108 -2.65 -11.73 4.81
N VAL A 109 -2.89 -12.92 4.23
CA VAL A 109 -3.02 -13.08 2.78
C VAL A 109 -4.19 -12.27 2.24
N LEU A 110 -5.32 -12.24 2.94
CA LEU A 110 -6.49 -11.45 2.53
C LEU A 110 -6.19 -9.96 2.53
N VAL A 111 -5.59 -9.43 3.61
CA VAL A 111 -5.24 -8.01 3.71
C VAL A 111 -4.22 -7.64 2.64
N PHE A 112 -3.18 -8.44 2.48
CA PHE A 112 -2.14 -8.21 1.48
C PHE A 112 -2.71 -8.21 0.06
N ALA A 113 -3.48 -9.25 -0.32
CA ALA A 113 -4.08 -9.35 -1.64
C ALA A 113 -5.08 -8.23 -1.93
N TYR A 114 -5.87 -7.83 -0.92
CA TYR A 114 -6.77 -6.70 -1.04
C TYR A 114 -6.01 -5.40 -1.30
N THR A 115 -4.99 -5.12 -0.51
CA THR A 115 -4.20 -3.87 -0.63
C THR A 115 -3.50 -3.78 -1.98
N VAL A 116 -2.81 -4.86 -2.39
CA VAL A 116 -2.13 -4.91 -3.69
C VAL A 116 -3.13 -4.76 -4.83
N GLY A 117 -4.22 -5.52 -4.81
CA GLY A 117 -5.25 -5.47 -5.85
C GLY A 117 -5.95 -4.11 -5.92
N ALA A 118 -6.31 -3.52 -4.78
CA ALA A 118 -6.95 -2.22 -4.70
C ALA A 118 -6.04 -1.10 -5.22
N MET A 119 -4.76 -1.11 -4.82
CA MET A 119 -3.79 -0.11 -5.29
C MET A 119 -3.51 -0.25 -6.79
N LEU A 120 -3.36 -1.48 -7.30
CA LEU A 120 -3.16 -1.73 -8.73
C LEU A 120 -4.35 -1.22 -9.55
N LEU A 121 -5.58 -1.54 -9.13
CA LEU A 121 -6.78 -1.10 -9.83
C LEU A 121 -6.93 0.41 -9.81
N CYS A 122 -6.81 1.05 -8.64
CA CYS A 122 -6.88 2.50 -8.52
C CYS A 122 -5.78 3.19 -9.32
N GLY A 123 -4.52 2.76 -9.18
CA GLY A 123 -3.39 3.35 -9.88
C GLY A 123 -3.49 3.19 -11.40
N ALA A 124 -3.92 2.01 -11.87
CA ALA A 124 -4.13 1.78 -13.30
C ALA A 124 -5.24 2.69 -13.86
N VAL A 125 -6.35 2.87 -13.13
CA VAL A 125 -7.42 3.79 -13.55
C VAL A 125 -6.92 5.23 -13.59
N ILE A 126 -6.18 5.68 -12.57
CA ILE A 126 -5.62 7.04 -12.50
C ILE A 126 -4.68 7.28 -13.69
N GLN A 127 -3.75 6.35 -13.94
CA GLN A 127 -2.81 6.45 -15.08
C GLN A 127 -3.54 6.43 -16.42
N ALA A 128 -4.54 5.54 -16.59
CA ALA A 128 -5.32 5.46 -17.81
C ALA A 128 -6.10 6.75 -18.09
N MET A 129 -6.74 7.32 -17.06
CA MET A 129 -7.46 8.59 -17.16
C MET A 129 -6.50 9.73 -17.53
N PHE A 130 -5.33 9.77 -16.91
CA PHE A 130 -4.31 10.79 -17.21
C PHE A 130 -3.80 10.66 -18.66
N PHE A 131 -3.44 9.47 -19.11
CA PHE A 131 -2.98 9.25 -20.50
C PHE A 131 -4.05 9.56 -21.54
N LEU A 132 -5.34 9.29 -21.22
CA LEU A 132 -6.46 9.66 -22.10
C LEU A 132 -6.60 11.18 -22.23
N THR A 133 -6.52 11.92 -21.11
CA THR A 133 -6.59 13.38 -21.13
C THR A 133 -5.38 13.99 -21.84
N GLU A 134 -4.19 13.42 -21.64
CA GLU A 134 -2.96 13.87 -22.27
C GLU A 134 -2.97 13.69 -23.80
N SER A 135 -3.64 12.62 -24.29
CA SER A 135 -3.80 12.42 -25.75
C SER A 135 -4.74 13.47 -26.39
N LEU A 136 -5.59 14.13 -25.60
CA LEU A 136 -6.52 15.16 -26.06
C LEU A 136 -5.96 16.58 -25.84
N PHE A 137 -5.33 16.79 -24.70
CA PHE A 137 -4.76 18.06 -24.24
C PHE A 137 -3.37 17.80 -23.68
N PRO A 138 -2.28 18.00 -24.45
CA PRO A 138 -0.94 17.77 -23.96
C PRO A 138 -0.60 18.77 -22.85
N LEU A 139 -0.48 18.26 -21.62
CA LEU A 139 -0.09 19.02 -20.42
C LEU A 139 1.41 18.90 -20.15
N CYS A 140 2.01 17.76 -20.54
CA CYS A 140 3.44 17.51 -20.35
C CYS A 140 4.23 17.85 -21.63
N SER A 141 5.49 18.26 -21.45
CA SER A 141 6.38 18.59 -22.57
C SER A 141 6.98 17.37 -23.27
N ASP A 142 6.96 16.20 -22.63
CA ASP A 142 7.48 14.95 -23.13
C ASP A 142 6.52 14.26 -24.12
N GLN A 143 7.07 13.36 -24.97
CA GLN A 143 6.26 12.54 -25.86
C GLN A 143 5.82 11.24 -25.15
N LEU A 144 4.54 10.92 -25.27
CA LEU A 144 3.92 9.74 -24.69
C LEU A 144 4.37 8.49 -25.48
N THR A 145 5.42 7.83 -25.01
CA THR A 145 5.99 6.63 -25.63
C THR A 145 5.49 5.36 -24.90
N ILE A 146 5.41 4.24 -25.61
CA ILE A 146 5.04 2.93 -25.01
C ILE A 146 5.99 2.56 -23.86
N GLU A 147 7.25 2.94 -23.93
CA GLU A 147 8.25 2.72 -22.88
C GLU A 147 7.87 3.42 -21.57
N VAL A 148 7.39 4.66 -21.64
CA VAL A 148 6.93 5.43 -20.48
C VAL A 148 5.73 4.74 -19.82
N ILE A 149 4.80 4.24 -20.61
CA ILE A 149 3.61 3.52 -20.10
C ILE A 149 4.05 2.22 -19.40
N LEU A 150 4.94 1.43 -20.01
CA LEU A 150 5.43 0.19 -19.41
C LEU A 150 6.21 0.45 -18.12
N GLN A 151 7.04 1.48 -18.09
CA GLN A 151 7.82 1.88 -16.93
C GLN A 151 6.91 2.33 -15.79
N SER A 152 5.89 3.13 -16.08
CA SER A 152 4.93 3.60 -15.06
C SER A 152 4.09 2.46 -14.47
N LEU A 153 3.66 1.50 -15.29
CA LEU A 153 2.95 0.30 -14.84
C LEU A 153 3.86 -0.62 -14.00
N GLY A 154 5.12 -0.80 -14.40
CA GLY A 154 6.10 -1.55 -13.63
C GLY A 154 6.36 -0.91 -12.26
N PHE A 155 6.49 0.41 -12.21
CA PHE A 155 6.66 1.16 -10.98
C PHE A 155 5.43 1.05 -10.07
N LEU A 156 4.21 1.17 -10.63
CA LEU A 156 2.95 0.97 -9.91
C LEU A 156 2.86 -0.43 -9.30
N LEU A 157 3.25 -1.47 -10.04
CA LEU A 157 3.27 -2.85 -9.54
C LEU A 157 4.23 -3.00 -8.36
N CYS A 158 5.44 -2.47 -8.46
CA CYS A 158 6.41 -2.49 -7.37
C CYS A 158 5.88 -1.75 -6.13
N CYS A 159 5.35 -0.54 -6.29
CA CYS A 159 4.77 0.25 -5.19
C CYS A 159 3.57 -0.44 -4.55
N SER A 160 2.74 -1.15 -5.34
CA SER A 160 1.58 -1.88 -4.80
C SER A 160 1.99 -3.04 -3.91
N VAL A 161 3.01 -3.80 -4.29
CA VAL A 161 3.55 -4.89 -3.45
C VAL A 161 4.21 -4.30 -2.19
N LEU A 162 4.98 -3.21 -2.32
CA LEU A 162 5.58 -2.52 -1.17
C LEU A 162 4.53 -2.05 -0.17
N SER A 163 3.40 -1.49 -0.61
CA SER A 163 2.33 -1.05 0.28
C SER A 163 1.76 -2.21 1.12
N GLY A 164 1.60 -3.40 0.53
CA GLY A 164 1.20 -4.61 1.23
C GLY A 164 2.25 -5.10 2.24
N LEU A 165 3.53 -5.09 1.86
CA LEU A 165 4.64 -5.49 2.75
C LEU A 165 4.76 -4.55 3.95
N LEU A 166 4.65 -3.23 3.74
CA LEU A 166 4.64 -2.24 4.81
C LEU A 166 3.47 -2.45 5.78
N GLY A 167 2.29 -2.84 5.26
CA GLY A 167 1.15 -3.23 6.08
C GLY A 167 1.44 -4.41 7.00
N VAL A 168 2.14 -5.44 6.51
CA VAL A 168 2.54 -6.60 7.33
C VAL A 168 3.56 -6.21 8.41
N VAL A 169 4.55 -5.38 8.06
CA VAL A 169 5.57 -4.92 9.03
C VAL A 169 4.94 -4.05 10.12
N SER A 170 4.05 -3.13 9.74
CA SER A 170 3.34 -2.27 10.70
C SER A 170 2.42 -3.06 11.62
N LEU A 171 1.77 -4.11 11.09
CA LEU A 171 0.98 -5.04 11.90
C LEU A 171 1.82 -5.74 12.96
N TRP A 172 3.01 -6.22 12.62
CA TRP A 172 3.91 -6.87 13.56
C TRP A 172 4.27 -5.94 14.74
N LEU A 173 4.60 -4.67 14.45
CA LEU A 173 4.90 -3.67 15.47
C LEU A 173 3.68 -3.38 16.38
N GLY A 174 2.49 -3.27 15.81
CA GLY A 174 1.26 -3.02 16.54
C GLY A 174 0.78 -4.23 17.35
N PHE A 175 0.97 -5.43 16.83
CA PHE A 175 0.59 -6.67 17.50
C PHE A 175 1.40 -6.92 18.77
N HIS A 176 2.68 -6.56 18.78
CA HIS A 176 3.54 -6.66 19.95
C HIS A 176 2.99 -5.84 21.15
N LYS A 177 2.39 -4.68 20.86
CA LYS A 177 1.75 -3.82 21.90
C LYS A 177 0.24 -4.04 22.03
N LYS A 178 -0.34 -4.98 21.29
CA LYS A 178 -1.80 -5.26 21.25
C LYS A 178 -2.64 -3.98 21.04
N SER A 179 -2.14 -3.02 20.26
CA SER A 179 -2.74 -1.71 20.08
C SER A 179 -2.98 -1.40 18.61
N VAL A 180 -4.24 -1.09 18.27
CA VAL A 180 -4.65 -0.65 16.92
C VAL A 180 -3.96 0.66 16.54
N SER A 181 -3.90 1.62 17.47
CA SER A 181 -3.27 2.92 17.23
C SER A 181 -1.79 2.80 16.90
N MET A 182 -1.07 1.90 17.58
CA MET A 182 0.35 1.65 17.28
C MET A 182 0.57 1.07 15.88
N THR A 183 -0.33 0.21 15.39
CA THR A 183 -0.25 -0.31 14.03
C THR A 183 -0.35 0.81 13.00
N ILE A 184 -1.29 1.74 13.20
CA ILE A 184 -1.51 2.85 12.27
C ILE A 184 -0.34 3.83 12.31
N VAL A 185 0.12 4.22 13.51
CA VAL A 185 1.29 5.13 13.66
C VAL A 185 2.54 4.51 13.05
N ALA A 186 2.80 3.23 13.31
CA ALA A 186 3.92 2.52 12.70
C ALA A 186 3.85 2.52 11.16
N SER A 187 2.66 2.34 10.60
CA SER A 187 2.47 2.40 9.15
C SER A 187 2.79 3.78 8.57
N VAL A 188 2.34 4.85 9.22
CA VAL A 188 2.62 6.23 8.79
C VAL A 188 4.13 6.48 8.80
N VAL A 189 4.82 6.14 9.89
CA VAL A 189 6.27 6.34 10.03
C VAL A 189 7.04 5.53 8.98
N LEU A 190 6.71 4.25 8.82
CA LEU A 190 7.36 3.38 7.83
C LEU A 190 7.12 3.87 6.40
N ALA A 191 5.88 4.25 6.07
CA ALA A 191 5.55 4.78 4.75
C ALA A 191 6.33 6.06 4.45
N THR A 192 6.44 6.99 5.41
CA THR A 192 7.18 8.24 5.24
C THR A 192 8.68 7.97 5.00
N ILE A 193 9.30 7.08 5.79
CA ILE A 193 10.71 6.71 5.61
C ILE A 193 10.94 6.10 4.22
N VAL A 194 10.11 5.15 3.83
CA VAL A 194 10.24 4.47 2.53
C VAL A 194 9.99 5.43 1.37
N CYS A 195 9.01 6.33 1.47
CA CYS A 195 8.77 7.37 0.47
C CYS A 195 9.98 8.29 0.30
N GLN A 196 10.63 8.73 1.39
CA GLN A 196 11.82 9.56 1.32
C GLN A 196 12.99 8.84 0.62
N ILE A 197 13.20 7.56 0.93
CA ILE A 197 14.28 6.77 0.31
C ILE A 197 14.00 6.58 -1.18
N ILE A 198 12.75 6.25 -1.56
CA ILE A 198 12.41 6.02 -2.97
C ILE A 198 12.37 7.33 -3.76
N SER A 199 11.93 8.46 -3.18
CA SER A 199 11.96 9.75 -3.87
C SER A 199 13.38 10.18 -4.24
N ALA A 200 14.36 9.95 -3.34
CA ALA A 200 15.78 10.13 -3.65
C ALA A 200 16.29 9.15 -4.73
N ALA A 201 15.58 8.03 -4.91
CA ALA A 201 15.93 6.96 -5.84
C ALA A 201 15.23 7.07 -7.21
N LEU A 202 14.31 8.01 -7.40
CA LEU A 202 13.69 8.24 -8.72
C LEU A 202 14.73 8.52 -9.81
N THR A 203 15.91 9.00 -9.39
CA THR A 203 17.09 9.22 -10.23
C THR A 203 18.00 7.98 -10.37
N PHE A 204 17.86 6.95 -9.50
CA PHE A 204 18.73 5.77 -9.44
C PHE A 204 17.93 4.46 -9.29
N LEU A 205 17.60 3.81 -10.41
CA LEU A 205 16.88 2.54 -10.48
C LEU A 205 17.35 1.44 -9.48
N PRO A 206 18.67 1.24 -9.22
CA PRO A 206 19.12 0.18 -8.33
C PRO A 206 18.68 0.35 -6.86
N ILE A 207 18.43 1.57 -6.39
CA ILE A 207 18.00 1.81 -5.01
C ILE A 207 16.60 1.24 -4.78
N MET A 208 15.73 1.29 -5.76
CA MET A 208 14.38 0.70 -5.66
C MET A 208 14.43 -0.81 -5.42
N GLY A 209 15.35 -1.51 -6.09
CA GLY A 209 15.57 -2.95 -5.87
C GLY A 209 16.06 -3.25 -4.46
N ILE A 210 16.95 -2.43 -3.91
CA ILE A 210 17.45 -2.56 -2.54
C ILE A 210 16.32 -2.34 -1.52
N VAL A 211 15.53 -1.29 -1.68
CA VAL A 211 14.38 -0.99 -0.80
C VAL A 211 13.38 -2.15 -0.82
N PHE A 212 13.09 -2.68 -2.01
CA PHE A 212 12.19 -3.82 -2.16
C PHE A 212 12.74 -5.08 -1.47
N GLY A 213 14.02 -5.36 -1.63
CA GLY A 213 14.69 -6.49 -0.98
C GLY A 213 14.69 -6.37 0.55
N VAL A 214 15.07 -5.21 1.07
CA VAL A 214 15.11 -4.95 2.51
C VAL A 214 13.71 -5.03 3.13
N THR A 215 12.73 -4.36 2.55
CA THR A 215 11.34 -4.41 3.05
C THR A 215 10.74 -5.82 2.95
N GLY A 216 11.08 -6.58 1.91
CA GLY A 216 10.68 -7.97 1.75
C GLY A 216 11.24 -8.88 2.86
N ILE A 217 12.53 -8.75 3.17
CA ILE A 217 13.18 -9.48 4.27
C ILE A 217 12.53 -9.14 5.61
N PHE A 218 12.32 -7.85 5.89
CA PHE A 218 11.64 -7.42 7.11
C PHE A 218 10.21 -7.95 7.21
N ALA A 219 9.46 -7.98 6.11
CA ALA A 219 8.10 -8.52 6.10
C ALA A 219 8.07 -10.03 6.36
N ILE A 220 9.03 -10.79 5.82
CA ILE A 220 9.15 -12.23 6.08
C ILE A 220 9.48 -12.48 7.55
N LEU A 221 10.43 -11.75 8.13
CA LEU A 221 10.79 -11.84 9.55
C LEU A 221 9.61 -11.44 10.45
N ALA A 222 8.89 -10.38 10.10
CA ALA A 222 7.70 -9.95 10.81
C ALA A 222 6.61 -11.02 10.80
N MET A 223 6.36 -11.64 9.64
CA MET A 223 5.40 -12.74 9.50
C MET A 223 5.79 -13.96 10.35
N GLN A 224 7.06 -14.38 10.31
CA GLN A 224 7.54 -15.49 11.13
C GLN A 224 7.39 -15.22 12.62
N ASN A 225 7.74 -14.00 13.07
CA ASN A 225 7.58 -13.61 14.46
C ASN A 225 6.12 -13.56 14.89
N LEU A 226 5.22 -13.05 14.05
CA LEU A 226 3.77 -13.05 14.32
C LEU A 226 3.24 -14.48 14.48
N LEU A 227 3.63 -15.39 13.59
CA LEU A 227 3.22 -16.80 13.67
C LEU A 227 3.71 -17.47 14.96
N ARG A 228 4.97 -17.21 15.37
CA ARG A 228 5.52 -17.72 16.64
C ARG A 228 4.80 -17.15 17.85
N GLN A 229 4.50 -15.85 17.85
CA GLN A 229 3.76 -15.22 18.96
C GLN A 229 2.37 -15.81 19.13
N VAL A 230 1.64 -16.03 18.02
CA VAL A 230 0.28 -16.62 18.07
C VAL A 230 0.32 -18.09 18.46
N LYS A 231 1.37 -18.84 18.09
CA LYS A 231 1.57 -20.23 18.50
C LYS A 231 1.77 -20.36 20.02
N ASN A 232 2.54 -19.45 20.59
CA ASN A 232 2.92 -19.46 22.02
C ASN A 232 1.93 -18.70 22.92
N MET A 233 0.80 -18.21 22.39
CA MET A 233 -0.26 -17.64 23.20
C MET A 233 -0.96 -18.74 23.98
N GLU A 234 -0.71 -18.82 25.30
CA GLU A 234 -1.48 -19.58 26.26
C GLU A 234 -2.68 -18.73 26.75
N VAL A 235 -3.79 -19.41 27.07
CA VAL A 235 -5.03 -18.78 27.56
C VAL A 235 -4.90 -18.46 29.05
#